data_b36ee85014f96f98b05d38a6faa00f8a
#
_entry.id   b36ee85014f96f98b05d38a6faa00f8a
#
_cell.length_a   1.000
_cell.length_b   1.000
_cell.length_c   1.000
_cell.angle_alpha   90.00
_cell.angle_beta   90.00
_cell.angle_gamma   90.00
#
_symmetry.space_group_name_H-M   'P 1'
#
loop_
_entity.id
_entity.type
_entity.pdbx_description
1 polymer ?
#
loop_
_entity_poly.entity_id
_entity_poly.type
_entity_poly.pdbx_seq_one_letter_code
_entity_poly.pdbx_strand_id
1 'polypeptide(L)'
;MREPFLQKLEKRIVVCDGAMGTLLYAKGISLNRCFDELNLTMPHLVKEVHLGYVKAGADVVESNTFGATRLRLQKSDLGDKVREINLAGVRLAREVAGDDLYVAGSVGPLGLRLEPLGPTSLAEAREAFREQIQALVEGGVDLILVETMSDLNEAHQALLAARDVSQLPVVVQMTIQDDGSTPTGTLPEDFTRQLDAWAPT
;
A
#
# COMPACT_ATOMS: atom_id res chain seq x y z
N MET A 1 -21.64 1.69 -14.00
CA MET A 1 -20.74 0.74 -13.31
C MET A 1 -19.35 0.94 -13.93
N ARG A 2 -18.32 1.22 -13.14
CA ARG A 2 -16.94 1.43 -13.61
C ARG A 2 -16.39 0.16 -14.26
N GLU A 3 -15.59 0.31 -15.31
CA GLU A 3 -14.89 -0.78 -15.98
C GLU A 3 -13.93 -1.50 -14.99
N PRO A 4 -13.75 -2.83 -15.05
CA PRO A 4 -12.75 -3.52 -14.26
C PRO A 4 -11.33 -2.98 -14.48
N PHE A 5 -10.52 -2.88 -13.42
CA PHE A 5 -9.19 -2.26 -13.45
C PHE A 5 -8.27 -2.83 -14.54
N LEU A 6 -8.16 -4.15 -14.64
CA LEU A 6 -7.31 -4.81 -15.65
C LEU A 6 -7.75 -4.51 -17.09
N GLN A 7 -9.06 -4.48 -17.34
CA GLN A 7 -9.58 -4.12 -18.68
C GLN A 7 -9.26 -2.68 -19.06
N LYS A 8 -9.21 -1.76 -18.08
CA LYS A 8 -8.83 -0.37 -18.31
C LYS A 8 -7.35 -0.24 -18.64
N LEU A 9 -6.49 -1.02 -17.98
CA LEU A 9 -5.04 -1.08 -18.27
C LEU A 9 -4.72 -1.53 -19.68
N GLU A 10 -5.53 -2.44 -20.26
CA GLU A 10 -5.36 -2.88 -21.66
C GLU A 10 -5.64 -1.77 -22.68
N LYS A 11 -6.41 -0.76 -22.30
CA LYS A 11 -6.90 0.29 -23.22
C LYS A 11 -6.14 1.60 -23.12
N ARG A 12 -5.60 1.92 -21.95
CA ARG A 12 -4.89 3.19 -21.73
C ARG A 12 -4.01 3.16 -20.49
N ILE A 13 -3.11 4.13 -20.40
CA ILE A 13 -2.36 4.41 -19.17
C ILE A 13 -3.34 4.82 -18.07
N VAL A 14 -3.19 4.22 -16.90
CA VAL A 14 -3.93 4.54 -15.68
C VAL A 14 -2.98 5.27 -14.73
N VAL A 15 -3.37 6.46 -14.28
CA VAL A 15 -2.52 7.33 -13.45
C VAL A 15 -2.92 7.17 -11.99
N CYS A 16 -1.97 6.76 -11.16
CA CYS A 16 -2.13 6.74 -9.70
C CYS A 16 -1.93 8.14 -9.12
N ASP A 17 -2.42 8.35 -7.91
CA ASP A 17 -2.05 9.50 -7.09
C ASP A 17 -0.59 9.37 -6.63
N GLY A 18 -0.18 10.12 -5.60
CA GLY A 18 1.22 10.19 -5.19
C GLY A 18 1.36 10.35 -3.67
N ALA A 19 2.51 10.86 -3.25
CA ALA A 19 2.92 10.87 -1.86
C ALA A 19 1.90 11.53 -0.91
N MET A 20 1.40 10.77 0.07
CA MET A 20 0.54 11.23 1.15
C MET A 20 1.35 11.90 2.26
N GLY A 21 2.41 11.25 2.75
CA GLY A 21 3.16 11.67 3.92
C GLY A 21 3.81 13.06 3.77
N THR A 22 4.41 13.35 2.63
CA THR A 22 5.04 14.65 2.36
C THR A 22 4.03 15.80 2.32
N LEU A 23 2.83 15.56 1.80
CA LEU A 23 1.77 16.57 1.78
C LEU A 23 1.18 16.78 3.19
N LEU A 24 1.02 15.73 3.99
CA LEU A 24 0.62 15.85 5.38
C LEU A 24 1.68 16.61 6.21
N TYR A 25 2.97 16.32 5.97
CA TYR A 25 4.06 17.08 6.58
C TYR A 25 4.01 18.57 6.21
N ALA A 26 3.80 18.90 4.94
CA ALA A 26 3.66 20.28 4.47
C ALA A 26 2.44 21.00 5.11
N LYS A 27 1.43 20.25 5.58
CA LYS A 27 0.28 20.75 6.33
C LYS A 27 0.52 20.84 7.85
N GLY A 28 1.78 20.66 8.30
CA GLY A 28 2.20 20.81 9.70
C GLY A 28 2.11 19.55 10.55
N ILE A 29 1.88 18.38 9.96
CA ILE A 29 1.93 17.12 10.70
C ILE A 29 3.38 16.70 10.92
N SER A 30 3.77 16.45 12.17
CA SER A 30 5.13 16.03 12.53
C SER A 30 5.48 14.67 11.90
N LEU A 31 6.73 14.52 11.42
CA LEU A 31 7.27 13.26 10.90
C LEU A 31 7.35 12.14 11.97
N ASN A 32 7.32 12.50 13.25
CA ASN A 32 7.31 11.52 14.35
C ASN A 32 5.91 10.94 14.61
N ARG A 33 4.89 11.43 13.91
CA ARG A 33 3.53 10.93 14.06
C ARG A 33 3.25 9.79 13.09
N CYS A 34 2.48 8.81 13.52
CA CYS A 34 1.93 7.79 12.64
C CYS A 34 0.93 8.43 11.67
N PHE A 35 1.25 8.47 10.37
CA PHE A 35 0.37 9.10 9.38
C PHE A 35 -0.88 8.28 9.12
N ASP A 36 -0.83 6.96 9.29
CA ASP A 36 -1.97 6.07 9.12
C ASP A 36 -3.06 6.33 10.20
N GLU A 37 -2.64 6.73 11.42
CA GLU A 37 -3.56 7.12 12.50
C GLU A 37 -4.44 8.34 12.15
N LEU A 38 -3.99 9.18 11.23
CA LEU A 38 -4.74 10.37 10.79
C LEU A 38 -6.07 10.01 10.13
N ASN A 39 -6.22 8.79 9.65
CA ASN A 39 -7.51 8.27 9.19
C ASN A 39 -8.60 8.35 10.26
N LEU A 40 -8.20 8.26 11.54
CA LEU A 40 -9.10 8.32 12.69
C LEU A 40 -9.12 9.71 13.35
N THR A 41 -7.95 10.33 13.48
CA THR A 41 -7.79 11.53 14.31
C THR A 41 -7.88 12.85 13.53
N MET A 42 -7.55 12.83 12.23
CA MET A 42 -7.61 14.01 11.35
C MET A 42 -8.10 13.65 9.93
N PRO A 43 -9.26 12.98 9.78
CA PRO A 43 -9.73 12.47 8.48
C PRO A 43 -9.92 13.56 7.43
N HIS A 44 -10.18 14.80 7.84
CA HIS A 44 -10.33 15.93 6.94
C HIS A 44 -9.05 16.25 6.18
N LEU A 45 -7.87 16.13 6.82
CA LEU A 45 -6.58 16.36 6.17
C LEU A 45 -6.27 15.27 5.13
N VAL A 46 -6.55 14.01 5.47
CA VAL A 46 -6.38 12.88 4.55
C VAL A 46 -7.27 13.07 3.32
N LYS A 47 -8.55 13.39 3.52
CA LYS A 47 -9.48 13.68 2.40
C LYS A 47 -9.03 14.89 1.56
N GLU A 48 -8.49 15.92 2.17
CA GLU A 48 -8.00 17.09 1.44
C GLU A 48 -6.85 16.71 0.50
N VAL A 49 -5.93 15.84 0.93
CA VAL A 49 -4.85 15.33 0.08
C VAL A 49 -5.41 14.51 -1.08
N HIS A 50 -6.29 13.54 -0.81
CA HIS A 50 -6.94 12.74 -1.85
C HIS A 50 -7.67 13.62 -2.88
N LEU A 51 -8.44 14.62 -2.42
CA LEU A 51 -9.12 15.58 -3.30
C LEU A 51 -8.15 16.37 -4.18
N GLY A 52 -6.96 16.69 -3.67
CA GLY A 52 -5.91 17.33 -4.44
C GLY A 52 -5.49 16.50 -5.64
N TYR A 53 -5.24 15.21 -5.43
CA TYR A 53 -4.85 14.27 -6.48
C TYR A 53 -5.99 14.00 -7.48
N VAL A 54 -7.22 13.85 -7.01
CA VAL A 54 -8.39 13.68 -7.89
C VAL A 54 -8.55 14.90 -8.81
N LYS A 55 -8.40 16.12 -8.27
CA LYS A 55 -8.42 17.36 -9.08
C LYS A 55 -7.27 17.46 -10.07
N ALA A 56 -6.13 16.84 -9.75
CA ALA A 56 -4.98 16.76 -10.66
C ALA A 56 -5.16 15.71 -11.77
N GLY A 57 -6.20 14.88 -11.70
CA GLY A 57 -6.54 13.91 -12.74
C GLY A 57 -6.09 12.47 -12.47
N ALA A 58 -5.85 12.10 -11.21
CA ALA A 58 -5.60 10.70 -10.85
C ALA A 58 -6.79 9.81 -11.19
N ASP A 59 -6.52 8.62 -11.71
CA ASP A 59 -7.50 7.55 -11.97
C ASP A 59 -7.66 6.60 -10.79
N VAL A 60 -6.60 6.49 -9.98
CA VAL A 60 -6.50 5.63 -8.80
C VAL A 60 -6.17 6.50 -7.59
N VAL A 61 -6.88 6.28 -6.49
CA VAL A 61 -6.60 6.89 -5.19
C VAL A 61 -6.10 5.79 -4.26
N GLU A 62 -4.89 5.95 -3.74
CA GLU A 62 -4.28 5.01 -2.79
C GLU A 62 -4.75 5.34 -1.37
N SER A 63 -5.19 4.34 -0.61
CA SER A 63 -5.59 4.56 0.78
C SER A 63 -4.40 5.00 1.64
N ASN A 64 -4.63 5.85 2.64
CA ASN A 64 -3.59 6.25 3.60
C ASN A 64 -3.34 5.11 4.61
N THR A 65 -2.74 4.00 4.14
CA THR A 65 -2.53 2.76 4.90
C THR A 65 -1.15 2.14 4.69
N PHE A 66 -0.21 2.90 4.12
CA PHE A 66 1.15 2.47 3.81
C PHE A 66 1.88 1.79 4.97
N GLY A 67 1.71 2.29 6.19
CA GLY A 67 2.33 1.77 7.41
C GLY A 67 1.39 1.00 8.31
N ALA A 68 0.19 0.64 7.86
CA ALA A 68 -0.87 0.17 8.74
C ALA A 68 -0.87 -1.35 9.01
N THR A 69 0.31 -1.99 8.98
CA THR A 69 0.52 -3.35 9.51
C THR A 69 0.66 -3.33 11.03
N ARG A 70 0.34 -4.44 11.71
CA ARG A 70 0.51 -4.59 13.16
C ARG A 70 1.94 -4.25 13.61
N LEU A 71 2.96 -4.77 12.91
CA LEU A 71 4.36 -4.59 13.25
C LEU A 71 4.82 -3.13 13.15
N ARG A 72 4.27 -2.34 12.24
CA ARG A 72 4.55 -0.91 12.15
C ARG A 72 3.75 -0.10 13.17
N LEU A 73 2.46 -0.37 13.30
CA LEU A 73 1.57 0.34 14.21
C LEU A 73 1.96 0.16 15.68
N GLN A 74 2.53 -0.99 16.06
CA GLN A 74 3.06 -1.22 17.40
C GLN A 74 4.12 -0.20 17.83
N LYS A 75 4.89 0.36 16.89
CA LYS A 75 5.89 1.41 17.19
C LYS A 75 5.26 2.71 17.70
N SER A 76 3.95 2.85 17.54
CA SER A 76 3.13 4.00 18.00
C SER A 76 2.04 3.57 18.96
N ASP A 77 2.15 2.40 19.59
CA ASP A 77 1.15 1.81 20.50
C ASP A 77 -0.25 1.63 19.88
N LEU A 78 -0.30 1.42 18.55
CA LEU A 78 -1.54 1.28 17.76
C LEU A 78 -1.73 -0.14 17.18
N GLY A 79 -0.95 -1.12 17.63
CA GLY A 79 -0.98 -2.48 17.09
C GLY A 79 -2.36 -3.15 17.14
N ASP A 80 -3.21 -2.80 18.10
CA ASP A 80 -4.56 -3.32 18.22
C ASP A 80 -5.59 -2.64 17.30
N LYS A 81 -5.18 -1.58 16.58
CA LYS A 81 -6.04 -0.78 15.70
C LYS A 81 -5.85 -1.06 14.21
N VAL A 82 -5.17 -2.14 13.84
CA VAL A 82 -4.91 -2.50 12.44
C VAL A 82 -6.18 -2.42 11.61
N ARG A 83 -7.20 -3.17 12.00
CA ARG A 83 -8.47 -3.23 11.26
C ARG A 83 -9.15 -1.86 11.19
N GLU A 84 -9.24 -1.14 12.32
CA GLU A 84 -9.91 0.17 12.41
C GLU A 84 -9.26 1.20 11.50
N ILE A 85 -7.92 1.30 11.52
CA ILE A 85 -7.14 2.27 10.74
C ILE A 85 -7.25 1.96 9.24
N ASN A 86 -7.12 0.69 8.84
CA ASN A 86 -7.21 0.30 7.43
C ASN A 86 -8.61 0.54 6.86
N LEU A 87 -9.66 0.13 7.56
CA LEU A 87 -11.05 0.40 7.14
C LEU A 87 -11.33 1.89 7.01
N ALA A 88 -10.84 2.71 7.96
CA ALA A 88 -11.01 4.16 7.88
C ALA A 88 -10.28 4.74 6.68
N GLY A 89 -9.03 4.31 6.40
CA GLY A 89 -8.26 4.76 5.24
C GLY A 89 -8.98 4.47 3.92
N VAL A 90 -9.47 3.23 3.75
CA VAL A 90 -10.24 2.84 2.54
C VAL A 90 -11.52 3.67 2.41
N ARG A 91 -12.25 3.86 3.51
CA ARG A 91 -13.47 4.67 3.50
C ARG A 91 -13.19 6.10 3.03
N LEU A 92 -12.14 6.76 3.56
CA LEU A 92 -11.79 8.12 3.18
C LEU A 92 -11.41 8.24 1.71
N ALA A 93 -10.62 7.28 1.19
CA ALA A 93 -10.27 7.22 -0.22
C ALA A 93 -11.53 7.03 -1.09
N ARG A 94 -12.43 6.11 -0.70
CA ARG A 94 -13.69 5.84 -1.43
C ARG A 94 -14.65 7.04 -1.40
N GLU A 95 -14.76 7.77 -0.29
CA GLU A 95 -15.58 8.99 -0.21
C GLU A 95 -15.14 10.05 -1.22
N VAL A 96 -13.84 10.10 -1.53
CA VAL A 96 -13.29 11.06 -2.50
C VAL A 96 -13.29 10.52 -3.92
N ALA A 97 -12.98 9.25 -4.12
CA ALA A 97 -12.94 8.58 -5.42
C ALA A 97 -14.35 8.39 -6.02
N GLY A 98 -15.38 8.28 -5.18
CA GLY A 98 -16.73 7.94 -5.63
C GLY A 98 -16.78 6.61 -6.39
N ASP A 99 -17.68 6.53 -7.36
CA ASP A 99 -17.84 5.35 -8.21
C ASP A 99 -17.01 5.42 -9.51
N ASP A 100 -16.39 6.56 -9.80
CA ASP A 100 -15.70 6.81 -11.08
C ASP A 100 -14.23 6.40 -11.04
N LEU A 101 -13.56 6.52 -9.87
CA LEU A 101 -12.14 6.24 -9.70
C LEU A 101 -11.92 4.93 -8.95
N TYR A 102 -10.73 4.32 -9.14
CA TYR A 102 -10.32 3.15 -8.38
C TYR A 102 -9.77 3.54 -7.02
N VAL A 103 -9.94 2.67 -6.04
CA VAL A 103 -9.28 2.75 -4.74
C VAL A 103 -8.30 1.60 -4.62
N ALA A 104 -7.02 1.92 -4.48
CA ALA A 104 -5.97 0.96 -4.20
C ALA A 104 -5.72 0.85 -2.70
N GLY A 105 -5.64 -0.37 -2.19
CA GLY A 105 -5.19 -0.63 -0.84
C GLY A 105 -3.67 -0.56 -0.77
N SER A 106 -3.12 0.53 -0.24
CA SER A 106 -1.68 0.73 -0.10
C SER A 106 -1.09 -0.15 1.01
N VAL A 107 -0.05 -0.91 0.67
CA VAL A 107 0.69 -1.82 1.54
C VAL A 107 2.19 -1.55 1.36
N GLY A 108 2.79 -0.84 2.30
CA GLY A 108 4.23 -0.56 2.31
C GLY A 108 5.03 -1.60 3.08
N PRO A 109 6.38 -1.51 3.06
CA PRO A 109 7.25 -2.45 3.76
C PRO A 109 7.07 -2.38 5.27
N LEU A 110 7.35 -3.49 5.97
CA LEU A 110 7.25 -3.61 7.44
C LEU A 110 8.24 -2.70 8.18
N GLY A 111 9.31 -2.25 7.49
CA GLY A 111 10.37 -1.45 8.10
C GLY A 111 11.18 -2.24 9.13
N LEU A 112 11.28 -3.54 8.92
CA LEU A 112 12.05 -4.53 9.69
C LEU A 112 12.88 -5.36 8.71
N ARG A 113 13.95 -5.99 9.20
CA ARG A 113 14.71 -6.94 8.38
C ARG A 113 14.15 -8.34 8.59
N LEU A 114 13.88 -9.03 7.48
CA LEU A 114 13.43 -10.41 7.46
C LEU A 114 14.60 -11.38 7.53
N GLU A 115 14.34 -12.62 7.92
CA GLU A 115 15.30 -13.71 7.82
C GLU A 115 15.78 -13.91 6.37
N PRO A 116 17.04 -14.31 6.15
CA PRO A 116 18.08 -14.60 7.16
C PRO A 116 18.82 -13.34 7.67
N LEU A 117 18.51 -12.13 7.17
CA LEU A 117 19.23 -10.89 7.49
C LEU A 117 18.72 -10.20 8.76
N GLY A 118 17.62 -10.63 9.32
CA GLY A 118 16.99 -10.06 10.51
C GLY A 118 16.23 -11.12 11.32
N PRO A 119 15.63 -10.70 12.44
CA PRO A 119 14.97 -11.62 13.37
C PRO A 119 13.53 -11.97 12.95
N THR A 120 12.91 -11.21 12.05
CA THR A 120 11.52 -11.42 11.66
C THR A 120 11.44 -12.54 10.65
N SER A 121 10.66 -13.59 10.94
CA SER A 121 10.47 -14.71 10.03
C SER A 121 9.59 -14.33 8.84
N LEU A 122 9.72 -15.06 7.72
CA LEU A 122 8.85 -14.90 6.56
C LEU A 122 7.37 -15.16 6.92
N ALA A 123 7.12 -16.09 7.84
CA ALA A 123 5.78 -16.40 8.30
C ALA A 123 5.14 -15.24 9.09
N GLU A 124 5.90 -14.59 9.98
CA GLU A 124 5.43 -13.39 10.70
C GLU A 124 5.16 -12.23 9.74
N ALA A 125 6.04 -12.04 8.75
CA ALA A 125 5.85 -11.02 7.72
C ALA A 125 4.54 -11.25 6.95
N ARG A 126 4.31 -12.49 6.47
CA ARG A 126 3.09 -12.86 5.75
C ARG A 126 1.84 -12.66 6.58
N GLU A 127 1.86 -13.04 7.86
CA GLU A 127 0.72 -12.86 8.75
C GLU A 127 0.40 -11.38 8.99
N ALA A 128 1.43 -10.53 9.18
CA ALA A 128 1.24 -9.09 9.35
C ALA A 128 0.63 -8.43 8.10
N PHE A 129 1.08 -8.82 6.91
CA PHE A 129 0.48 -8.38 5.65
C PHE A 129 -0.95 -8.93 5.47
N ARG A 130 -1.17 -10.20 5.80
CA ARG A 130 -2.48 -10.85 5.69
C ARG A 130 -3.53 -10.12 6.53
N GLU A 131 -3.21 -9.76 7.77
CA GLU A 131 -4.10 -9.00 8.65
C GLU A 131 -4.47 -7.64 8.06
N GLN A 132 -3.49 -6.90 7.55
CA GLN A 132 -3.72 -5.61 6.91
C GLN A 132 -4.57 -5.75 5.65
N ILE A 133 -4.18 -6.64 4.73
CA ILE A 133 -4.84 -6.82 3.44
C ILE A 133 -6.27 -7.32 3.64
N GLN A 134 -6.52 -8.18 4.62
CA GLN A 134 -7.88 -8.60 4.99
C GLN A 134 -8.78 -7.40 5.31
N ALA A 135 -8.28 -6.43 6.08
CA ALA A 135 -9.03 -5.22 6.40
C ALA A 135 -9.22 -4.30 5.18
N LEU A 136 -8.22 -4.20 4.29
CA LEU A 136 -8.34 -3.44 3.04
C LEU A 136 -9.42 -4.02 2.12
N VAL A 137 -9.42 -5.35 1.93
CA VAL A 137 -10.43 -6.07 1.14
C VAL A 137 -11.83 -5.90 1.75
N GLU A 138 -11.95 -6.03 3.07
CA GLU A 138 -13.21 -5.78 3.79
C GLU A 138 -13.70 -4.34 3.58
N GLY A 139 -12.79 -3.37 3.52
CA GLY A 139 -13.08 -1.97 3.25
C GLY A 139 -13.56 -1.68 1.82
N GLY A 140 -13.41 -2.62 0.89
CA GLY A 140 -13.91 -2.53 -0.49
C GLY A 140 -12.94 -1.82 -1.44
N VAL A 141 -11.63 -2.11 -1.35
CA VAL A 141 -10.64 -1.68 -2.35
C VAL A 141 -10.86 -2.38 -3.69
N ASP A 142 -10.42 -1.79 -4.78
CA ASP A 142 -10.52 -2.35 -6.14
C ASP A 142 -9.29 -3.19 -6.53
N LEU A 143 -8.15 -2.88 -5.92
CA LEU A 143 -6.88 -3.58 -6.10
C LEU A 143 -6.02 -3.44 -4.85
N ILE A 144 -5.03 -4.30 -4.71
CA ILE A 144 -3.97 -4.18 -3.70
C ILE A 144 -2.72 -3.62 -4.36
N LEU A 145 -2.12 -2.61 -3.76
CA LEU A 145 -0.86 -2.01 -4.19
C LEU A 145 0.21 -2.29 -3.14
N VAL A 146 1.08 -3.25 -3.42
CA VAL A 146 2.28 -3.54 -2.65
C VAL A 146 3.38 -2.64 -3.18
N GLU A 147 3.73 -1.59 -2.43
CA GLU A 147 4.55 -0.50 -2.93
C GLU A 147 5.82 -0.26 -2.12
N THR A 148 6.79 0.41 -2.76
CA THR A 148 8.02 0.89 -2.11
C THR A 148 8.83 -0.26 -1.49
N MET A 149 8.70 -1.48 -2.01
CA MET A 149 9.42 -2.63 -1.51
C MET A 149 10.89 -2.56 -1.88
N SER A 150 11.76 -2.92 -0.96
CA SER A 150 13.22 -2.96 -1.15
C SER A 150 13.80 -4.36 -1.04
N ASP A 151 13.08 -5.27 -0.44
CA ASP A 151 13.43 -6.68 -0.28
C ASP A 151 12.45 -7.55 -1.06
N LEU A 152 12.99 -8.41 -1.92
CA LEU A 152 12.20 -9.26 -2.79
C LEU A 152 11.43 -10.35 -2.02
N ASN A 153 12.01 -10.87 -0.92
CA ASN A 153 11.31 -11.82 -0.06
C ASN A 153 10.13 -11.15 0.66
N GLU A 154 10.31 -9.90 1.12
CA GLU A 154 9.23 -9.14 1.73
C GLU A 154 8.07 -8.90 0.74
N ALA A 155 8.40 -8.46 -0.48
CA ALA A 155 7.42 -8.29 -1.55
C ALA A 155 6.67 -9.60 -1.85
N HIS A 156 7.38 -10.72 -1.86
CA HIS A 156 6.78 -12.05 -2.05
C HIS A 156 5.81 -12.41 -0.92
N GLN A 157 6.17 -12.15 0.34
CA GLN A 157 5.27 -12.44 1.46
C GLN A 157 3.99 -11.57 1.42
N ALA A 158 4.10 -10.30 1.00
CA ALA A 158 2.94 -9.44 0.81
C ALA A 158 2.04 -9.94 -0.34
N LEU A 159 2.63 -10.38 -1.46
CA LEU A 159 1.88 -10.99 -2.57
C LEU A 159 1.16 -12.27 -2.14
N LEU A 160 1.85 -13.18 -1.45
CA LEU A 160 1.24 -14.42 -0.92
C LEU A 160 0.10 -14.10 0.05
N ALA A 161 0.29 -13.13 0.94
CA ALA A 161 -0.75 -12.68 1.86
C ALA A 161 -2.00 -12.16 1.13
N ALA A 162 -1.81 -11.39 0.04
CA ALA A 162 -2.91 -10.91 -0.79
C ALA A 162 -3.69 -12.06 -1.43
N ARG A 163 -2.99 -13.07 -1.95
CA ARG A 163 -3.59 -14.26 -2.55
C ARG A 163 -4.33 -15.15 -1.55
N ASP A 164 -3.91 -15.16 -0.26
CA ASP A 164 -4.59 -15.91 0.80
C ASP A 164 -6.00 -15.39 1.07
N VAL A 165 -6.25 -14.10 0.85
CA VAL A 165 -7.48 -13.45 1.30
C VAL A 165 -8.33 -12.88 0.15
N SER A 166 -7.81 -12.79 -1.08
CA SER A 166 -8.50 -12.10 -2.16
C SER A 166 -8.08 -12.59 -3.55
N GLN A 167 -8.97 -12.34 -4.54
CA GLN A 167 -8.71 -12.49 -5.97
C GLN A 167 -8.61 -11.12 -6.67
N LEU A 168 -8.50 -10.05 -5.92
CA LEU A 168 -8.33 -8.70 -6.49
C LEU A 168 -6.99 -8.60 -7.23
N PRO A 169 -6.90 -7.72 -8.24
CA PRO A 169 -5.63 -7.38 -8.87
C PRO A 169 -4.60 -6.95 -7.82
N VAL A 170 -3.36 -7.39 -7.98
CA VAL A 170 -2.23 -7.00 -7.12
C VAL A 170 -1.16 -6.36 -8.00
N VAL A 171 -0.81 -5.13 -7.69
CA VAL A 171 0.34 -4.44 -8.28
C VAL A 171 1.49 -4.50 -7.28
N VAL A 172 2.69 -4.86 -7.75
CA VAL A 172 3.90 -4.90 -6.90
C VAL A 172 4.94 -3.93 -7.45
N GLN A 173 5.44 -3.05 -6.60
CA GLN A 173 6.43 -2.03 -6.94
C GLN A 173 7.67 -2.18 -6.06
N MET A 174 8.84 -2.12 -6.72
CA MET A 174 10.15 -2.17 -6.07
C MET A 174 10.81 -0.79 -6.08
N THR A 175 11.53 -0.45 -5.02
CA THR A 175 12.32 0.79 -4.94
C THR A 175 13.70 0.55 -5.54
N ILE A 176 14.11 1.44 -6.45
CA ILE A 176 15.43 1.46 -7.08
C ILE A 176 16.20 2.67 -6.55
N GLN A 177 17.46 2.45 -6.19
CA GLN A 177 18.41 3.50 -5.79
C GLN A 177 19.13 4.10 -7.00
N ASP A 178 19.93 5.13 -6.78
CA ASP A 178 20.69 5.84 -7.82
C ASP A 178 21.70 4.94 -8.55
N ASP A 179 22.17 3.87 -7.92
CA ASP A 179 23.06 2.86 -8.51
C ASP A 179 22.35 1.87 -9.44
N GLY A 180 21.03 1.98 -9.58
CA GLY A 180 20.20 1.12 -10.43
C GLY A 180 19.78 -0.21 -9.79
N SER A 181 20.07 -0.42 -8.50
CA SER A 181 19.65 -1.62 -7.75
C SER A 181 18.63 -1.32 -6.66
N THR A 182 18.01 -2.34 -6.09
CA THR A 182 17.24 -2.18 -4.84
C THR A 182 18.20 -1.95 -3.67
N PRO A 183 17.74 -1.44 -2.50
CA PRO A 183 18.57 -1.32 -1.30
C PRO A 183 19.21 -2.63 -0.82
N THR A 184 18.71 -3.77 -1.26
CA THR A 184 19.30 -5.10 -1.00
C THR A 184 20.19 -5.61 -2.11
N GLY A 185 20.44 -4.80 -3.17
CA GLY A 185 21.34 -5.12 -4.28
C GLY A 185 20.71 -5.94 -5.41
N THR A 186 19.38 -6.11 -5.43
CA THR A 186 18.70 -6.81 -6.53
C THR A 186 18.55 -5.90 -7.74
N LEU A 187 18.93 -6.39 -8.92
CA LEU A 187 18.81 -5.64 -10.17
C LEU A 187 17.38 -5.67 -10.72
N PRO A 188 16.95 -4.65 -11.50
CA PRO A 188 15.62 -4.57 -12.09
C PRO A 188 15.24 -5.79 -12.92
N GLU A 189 16.16 -6.32 -13.74
CA GLU A 189 15.92 -7.53 -14.53
C GLU A 189 15.67 -8.77 -13.66
N ASP A 190 16.30 -8.86 -12.49
CA ASP A 190 16.15 -10.02 -11.60
C ASP A 190 14.83 -9.97 -10.86
N PHE A 191 14.48 -8.82 -10.26
CA PHE A 191 13.19 -8.73 -9.58
C PHE A 191 12.02 -8.78 -10.57
N THR A 192 12.14 -8.20 -11.77
CA THR A 192 11.07 -8.26 -12.77
C THR A 192 10.81 -9.70 -13.19
N ARG A 193 11.88 -10.49 -13.43
CA ARG A 193 11.77 -11.92 -13.75
C ARG A 193 11.11 -12.71 -12.63
N GLN A 194 11.44 -12.40 -11.37
CA GLN A 194 10.84 -13.04 -10.20
C GLN A 194 9.37 -12.67 -10.05
N LEU A 195 9.03 -11.38 -10.18
CA LEU A 195 7.65 -10.91 -10.11
C LEU A 195 6.79 -11.53 -11.22
N ASP A 196 7.31 -11.62 -12.44
CA ASP A 196 6.63 -12.27 -13.56
C ASP A 196 6.37 -13.76 -13.26
N ALA A 197 7.37 -14.46 -12.71
CA ALA A 197 7.22 -15.86 -12.31
C ALA A 197 6.18 -16.09 -11.20
N TRP A 198 5.97 -15.11 -10.31
CA TRP A 198 4.93 -15.15 -9.28
C TRP A 198 3.57 -14.70 -9.80
N ALA A 199 3.51 -14.14 -11.01
CA ALA A 199 2.32 -13.63 -11.68
C ALA A 199 1.41 -12.79 -10.77
N PRO A 200 1.88 -11.64 -10.25
CA PRO A 200 0.96 -10.63 -9.75
C PRO A 200 0.11 -10.19 -10.94
N THR A 201 -1.18 -10.10 -10.76
CA THR A 201 -2.06 -9.61 -11.85
C THR A 201 -2.07 -8.14 -11.90
#